data_26ec411ceb72bb50f9fbebe6bfbee313
#
_entry.id   26ec411ceb72bb50f9fbebe6bfbee313
#
_cell.length_a   1.000
_cell.length_b   1.000
_cell.length_c   1.000
_cell.angle_alpha   90.00
_cell.angle_beta   90.00
_cell.angle_gamma   90.00
#
_symmetry.space_group_name_H-M   'P 1'
#
loop_
_entity.id
_entity.type
_entity.pdbx_description
1 polymer ?
#
loop_
_entity_poly.entity_id
_entity_poly.type
_entity_poly.pdbx_seq_one_letter_code
_entity_poly.pdbx_strand_id
1 'polypeptide(L)'
;MTPDAAFPGATRSTDPTETAISDLGGSAAHFESPLHPEAQLREIQLPSETQLRESQLPETAVPSSTTRVRLDIAYDGSQFRGWTKQPVLRTVQGELESALATVLSKHPPFPILTVAGRTDAGVHALGQVAHLDLSETQLKALERPHRGPAKGRKLDALENLSKRLNGIAGLSSDVYVTRASFAPDGFDARFSAIWRKYEYRVSDAGGPRNPLDRGHTLWYPSILDVEAMNAGAAALLGLHDWASFCKPRDIGTSIRTLQEFSWRRSDDGILIADARADAFCHSMVRALVGATIAVGEGRFGVKRLVQLRDEITRTSEFKVVPSKGLALLQVGYPPDDQLAARALQTRAIRPPLDRGGYVELTHPHDLD
;
A
#
# COMPACT_ATOMS: atom_id res chain seq x y z
N MET A 1 31.72 -40.90 -37.52
CA MET A 1 30.67 -40.92 -38.57
C MET A 1 29.73 -39.77 -38.26
N THR A 2 30.01 -38.62 -38.84
CA THR A 2 29.08 -37.50 -39.05
C THR A 2 28.25 -37.75 -40.30
N PRO A 3 27.06 -37.15 -40.52
CA PRO A 3 27.04 -35.82 -41.12
C PRO A 3 25.97 -34.90 -40.52
N ASP A 4 26.33 -33.63 -40.36
CA ASP A 4 25.89 -32.42 -41.08
C ASP A 4 24.43 -32.36 -41.56
N ALA A 5 23.68 -31.41 -41.06
CA ALA A 5 22.56 -30.79 -41.77
C ALA A 5 22.48 -29.29 -41.45
N ALA A 6 22.69 -28.49 -42.48
CA ALA A 6 22.79 -27.06 -42.55
C ALA A 6 21.41 -26.36 -42.41
N PHE A 7 21.44 -25.15 -41.84
CA PHE A 7 20.34 -24.17 -41.91
C PHE A 7 20.42 -23.34 -43.19
N PRO A 8 19.30 -22.95 -43.83
CA PRO A 8 19.28 -21.91 -44.86
C PRO A 8 18.79 -20.54 -44.31
N GLY A 9 19.53 -19.59 -44.60
CA GLY A 9 19.48 -18.26 -45.08
C GLY A 9 18.32 -17.33 -44.73
N ALA A 10 18.71 -16.18 -44.15
CA ALA A 10 17.96 -14.97 -44.00
C ALA A 10 17.70 -14.28 -45.35
N THR A 11 16.50 -13.80 -45.57
CA THR A 11 16.20 -12.80 -46.62
C THR A 11 15.80 -11.48 -45.96
N ARG A 12 16.59 -10.45 -46.30
CA ARG A 12 16.26 -9.04 -46.10
C ARG A 12 15.07 -8.65 -47.00
N SER A 13 14.16 -7.85 -46.49
CA SER A 13 13.26 -7.02 -47.33
C SER A 13 13.41 -5.58 -46.93
N THR A 14 13.65 -4.81 -47.94
CA THR A 14 13.97 -3.39 -48.07
C THR A 14 12.72 -2.53 -47.93
N ASP A 15 12.91 -1.35 -47.30
CA ASP A 15 12.07 -0.17 -47.39
C ASP A 15 11.97 0.35 -48.83
N PRO A 16 10.85 0.97 -49.26
CA PRO A 16 10.88 2.36 -49.60
C PRO A 16 9.54 3.11 -49.38
N THR A 17 9.41 4.32 -49.04
CA THR A 17 9.45 5.55 -49.80
C THR A 17 8.88 6.71 -48.99
N GLU A 18 9.68 7.73 -48.89
CA GLU A 18 9.25 9.14 -48.71
C GLU A 18 8.32 9.58 -49.82
N THR A 19 7.30 10.38 -49.46
CA THR A 19 6.74 11.36 -50.40
C THR A 19 6.35 12.62 -49.62
N ALA A 20 7.08 13.67 -49.92
CA ALA A 20 6.77 15.07 -49.61
C ALA A 20 5.61 15.57 -50.47
N ILE A 21 4.72 16.37 -49.88
CA ILE A 21 3.97 17.40 -50.65
C ILE A 21 3.87 18.66 -49.80
N SER A 22 4.27 19.70 -50.45
CA SER A 22 4.37 21.11 -50.15
C SER A 22 3.05 21.85 -49.95
N ASP A 23 3.17 22.94 -49.22
CA ASP A 23 2.51 24.25 -49.35
C ASP A 23 1.02 24.34 -49.69
N LEU A 24 0.29 25.01 -48.82
CA LEU A 24 -0.58 26.12 -49.19
C LEU A 24 -0.75 27.06 -47.98
N GLY A 25 -0.31 28.31 -48.20
CA GLY A 25 -0.48 29.44 -47.32
C GLY A 25 -1.91 29.97 -47.34
N GLY A 26 -2.25 30.76 -46.33
CA GLY A 26 -3.51 31.52 -46.40
C GLY A 26 -3.90 32.14 -45.04
N SER A 27 -3.54 33.42 -44.92
CA SER A 27 -4.33 34.49 -44.34
C SER A 27 -4.54 34.56 -42.82
N ALA A 28 -3.83 35.49 -42.23
CA ALA A 28 -4.16 36.15 -40.97
C ALA A 28 -5.50 36.91 -41.10
N ALA A 29 -6.45 36.61 -40.23
CA ALA A 29 -7.60 37.47 -40.00
C ALA A 29 -7.56 37.94 -38.54
N HIS A 30 -7.29 39.24 -38.39
CA HIS A 30 -7.55 40.01 -37.18
C HIS A 30 -9.04 39.87 -36.81
N PHE A 31 -9.33 39.48 -35.56
CA PHE A 31 -10.63 39.77 -34.95
C PHE A 31 -10.40 40.59 -33.70
N GLU A 32 -10.81 41.84 -33.78
CA GLU A 32 -10.92 42.82 -32.71
C GLU A 32 -11.98 42.36 -31.71
N SER A 33 -11.67 42.54 -30.41
CA SER A 33 -12.63 42.44 -29.30
C SER A 33 -13.58 43.65 -29.35
N PRO A 34 -14.87 43.46 -29.05
CA PRO A 34 -15.70 44.54 -28.54
C PRO A 34 -15.81 44.45 -27.01
N LEU A 35 -15.48 45.55 -26.39
CA LEU A 35 -15.77 45.87 -24.99
C LEU A 35 -17.27 46.15 -24.80
N HIS A 36 -17.79 45.66 -23.67
CA HIS A 36 -18.92 46.14 -22.86
C HIS A 36 -20.35 45.67 -23.18
N PRO A 37 -21.27 45.73 -22.22
CA PRO A 37 -21.31 46.49 -20.96
C PRO A 37 -21.78 45.74 -19.68
N GLU A 38 -21.53 46.39 -18.55
CA GLU A 38 -22.15 46.27 -17.21
C GLU A 38 -23.26 45.23 -17.03
N ALA A 39 -22.94 44.11 -16.34
CA ALA A 39 -23.93 43.21 -15.78
C ALA A 39 -24.28 43.69 -14.37
N GLN A 40 -25.50 44.20 -14.27
CA GLN A 40 -26.19 44.57 -13.01
C GLN A 40 -26.08 43.42 -12.00
N LEU A 41 -25.58 43.77 -10.79
CA LEU A 41 -25.69 42.96 -9.62
C LEU A 41 -27.18 42.72 -9.30
N ARG A 42 -27.68 41.52 -9.57
CA ARG A 42 -28.95 41.05 -9.03
C ARG A 42 -28.70 40.65 -7.58
N GLU A 43 -29.31 41.38 -6.66
CA GLU A 43 -29.43 40.96 -5.26
C GLU A 43 -30.03 39.56 -5.19
N ILE A 44 -29.24 38.61 -4.66
CA ILE A 44 -29.72 37.30 -4.31
C ILE A 44 -30.53 37.48 -2.99
N GLN A 45 -31.83 37.51 -3.10
CA GLN A 45 -32.73 37.44 -1.93
C GLN A 45 -32.52 36.07 -1.27
N LEU A 46 -31.94 36.09 -0.07
CA LEU A 46 -31.94 34.92 0.82
C LEU A 46 -33.39 34.55 1.19
N PRO A 47 -33.76 33.28 1.13
CA PRO A 47 -35.10 32.85 1.55
C PRO A 47 -35.31 33.11 3.05
N SER A 48 -36.49 33.59 3.40
CA SER A 48 -36.88 33.89 4.77
C SER A 48 -36.85 32.64 5.68
N GLU A 49 -36.53 32.81 6.94
CA GLU A 49 -36.42 31.72 7.96
C GLU A 49 -37.67 30.82 8.07
N THR A 50 -38.81 31.22 7.54
CA THR A 50 -40.05 30.46 7.52
C THR A 50 -40.06 29.39 6.41
N GLN A 51 -39.25 29.51 5.34
CA GLN A 51 -39.16 28.52 4.24
C GLN A 51 -38.16 27.38 4.53
N LEU A 52 -37.37 27.51 5.59
CA LEU A 52 -36.41 26.46 6.01
C LEU A 52 -37.05 25.41 6.96
N ARG A 53 -38.33 25.53 7.29
CA ARG A 53 -38.96 24.61 8.26
C ARG A 53 -39.79 23.47 7.69
N GLU A 54 -39.89 23.31 6.37
CA GLU A 54 -40.71 22.25 5.76
C GLU A 54 -40.02 21.37 4.74
N SER A 55 -38.67 21.25 4.75
CA SER A 55 -38.03 20.07 4.19
C SER A 55 -37.98 19.02 5.31
N GLN A 56 -38.98 18.18 5.38
CA GLN A 56 -38.91 16.94 6.13
C GLN A 56 -37.71 16.13 5.62
N LEU A 57 -36.62 16.25 6.36
CA LEU A 57 -35.55 15.27 6.26
C LEU A 57 -36.18 13.89 6.51
N PRO A 58 -35.87 12.87 5.67
CA PRO A 58 -36.37 11.53 5.97
C PRO A 58 -35.86 11.18 7.37
N GLU A 59 -36.81 10.66 8.17
CA GLU A 59 -36.58 10.14 9.50
C GLU A 59 -35.27 9.36 9.53
N THR A 60 -34.26 9.95 10.16
CA THR A 60 -32.92 9.34 10.25
C THR A 60 -33.13 8.02 10.97
N ALA A 61 -33.02 6.93 10.20
CA ALA A 61 -32.91 5.59 10.76
C ALA A 61 -31.84 5.64 11.86
N VAL A 62 -32.27 5.33 13.10
CA VAL A 62 -31.35 5.18 14.24
C VAL A 62 -30.16 4.38 13.76
N PRO A 63 -28.93 4.90 13.86
CA PRO A 63 -27.80 4.17 13.36
C PRO A 63 -27.78 2.81 14.08
N SER A 64 -28.03 1.75 13.33
CA SER A 64 -27.98 0.39 13.88
C SER A 64 -26.58 0.22 14.47
N SER A 65 -26.49 -0.14 15.75
CA SER A 65 -25.21 -0.36 16.42
C SER A 65 -24.41 -1.37 15.60
N THR A 66 -23.26 -0.95 15.11
CA THR A 66 -22.35 -1.83 14.40
C THR A 66 -21.24 -2.28 15.33
N THR A 67 -20.80 -3.51 15.16
CA THR A 67 -19.64 -4.08 15.88
C THR A 67 -18.46 -4.13 14.95
N ARG A 68 -17.34 -3.57 15.38
CA ARG A 68 -16.09 -3.59 14.61
C ARG A 68 -15.41 -4.94 14.72
N VAL A 69 -15.02 -5.46 13.56
CA VAL A 69 -14.30 -6.73 13.43
C VAL A 69 -12.95 -6.46 12.79
N ARG A 70 -11.88 -7.00 13.40
CA ARG A 70 -10.52 -7.02 12.87
C ARG A 70 -10.32 -8.30 12.07
N LEU A 71 -9.71 -8.16 10.89
CA LEU A 71 -9.20 -9.26 10.08
C LEU A 71 -7.69 -9.19 10.00
N ASP A 72 -7.02 -10.31 10.32
CA ASP A 72 -5.61 -10.54 10.01
C ASP A 72 -5.55 -11.34 8.70
N ILE A 73 -4.73 -10.89 7.74
CA ILE A 73 -4.81 -11.34 6.35
C ILE A 73 -3.41 -11.59 5.80
N ALA A 74 -3.23 -12.71 5.11
CA ALA A 74 -2.02 -13.01 4.33
C ALA A 74 -2.36 -13.14 2.84
N TYR A 75 -1.43 -12.76 1.96
CA TYR A 75 -1.60 -12.94 0.51
C TYR A 75 -0.28 -12.99 -0.26
N ASP A 76 -0.27 -13.79 -1.31
CA ASP A 76 0.70 -13.69 -2.39
C ASP A 76 0.25 -12.60 -3.37
N GLY A 77 0.98 -11.49 -3.39
CA GLY A 77 0.65 -10.32 -4.19
C GLY A 77 0.88 -10.47 -5.70
N SER A 78 1.52 -11.55 -6.15
CA SER A 78 2.00 -11.72 -7.53
C SER A 78 0.92 -11.49 -8.59
N GLN A 79 -0.31 -11.92 -8.32
CA GLN A 79 -1.44 -11.79 -9.24
C GLN A 79 -2.37 -10.61 -8.93
N PHE A 80 -2.07 -9.85 -7.87
CA PHE A 80 -2.87 -8.70 -7.47
C PHE A 80 -2.31 -7.39 -8.01
N ARG A 81 -3.21 -6.50 -8.44
CA ARG A 81 -2.90 -5.11 -8.81
C ARG A 81 -2.89 -4.17 -7.60
N GLY A 82 -2.43 -4.70 -6.47
CA GLY A 82 -2.35 -4.03 -5.17
C GLY A 82 -3.56 -4.30 -4.29
N TRP A 83 -3.60 -3.58 -3.16
CA TRP A 83 -4.68 -3.72 -2.19
C TRP A 83 -5.99 -3.10 -2.66
N THR A 84 -5.97 -1.82 -3.03
CA THR A 84 -7.18 -0.99 -3.20
C THR A 84 -8.03 -1.47 -4.37
N LYS A 85 -9.34 -1.65 -4.13
CA LYS A 85 -10.33 -1.98 -5.15
C LYS A 85 -10.29 -0.99 -6.31
N GLN A 86 -10.26 -1.51 -7.53
CA GLN A 86 -10.20 -0.77 -8.76
C GLN A 86 -11.16 -1.40 -9.78
N PRO A 87 -11.77 -0.62 -10.67
CA PRO A 87 -12.58 -1.17 -11.74
C PRO A 87 -11.77 -2.16 -12.59
N VAL A 88 -12.36 -3.30 -12.96
CA VAL A 88 -11.78 -4.33 -13.86
C VAL A 88 -10.48 -4.99 -13.40
N LEU A 89 -9.82 -4.51 -12.35
CA LEU A 89 -8.56 -5.06 -11.89
C LEU A 89 -8.75 -5.96 -10.67
N ARG A 90 -8.05 -7.09 -10.66
CA ARG A 90 -8.03 -8.00 -9.52
C ARG A 90 -7.19 -7.41 -8.39
N THR A 91 -7.79 -7.15 -7.25
CA THR A 91 -7.17 -6.53 -6.08
C THR A 91 -7.56 -7.27 -4.81
N VAL A 92 -6.72 -7.23 -3.76
CA VAL A 92 -6.98 -7.96 -2.51
C VAL A 92 -8.29 -7.49 -1.86
N GLN A 93 -8.52 -6.18 -1.78
CA GLN A 93 -9.77 -5.60 -1.25
C GLN A 93 -10.98 -6.02 -2.09
N GLY A 94 -10.85 -6.05 -3.41
CA GLY A 94 -11.94 -6.43 -4.31
C GLY A 94 -12.37 -7.89 -4.11
N GLU A 95 -11.42 -8.81 -4.00
CA GLU A 95 -11.68 -10.23 -3.74
C GLU A 95 -12.35 -10.43 -2.39
N LEU A 96 -11.82 -9.83 -1.33
CA LEU A 96 -12.36 -9.97 0.02
C LEU A 96 -13.76 -9.34 0.16
N GLU A 97 -14.00 -8.16 -0.43
CA GLU A 97 -15.33 -7.52 -0.41
C GLU A 97 -16.36 -8.29 -1.25
N SER A 98 -15.94 -8.90 -2.35
CA SER A 98 -16.79 -9.78 -3.15
C SER A 98 -17.17 -11.05 -2.36
N ALA A 99 -16.21 -11.63 -1.66
CA ALA A 99 -16.46 -12.76 -0.77
C ALA A 99 -17.39 -12.37 0.39
N LEU A 100 -17.20 -11.19 1.01
CA LEU A 100 -18.09 -10.66 2.05
C LEU A 100 -19.52 -10.47 1.52
N ALA A 101 -19.68 -9.89 0.33
CA ALA A 101 -20.98 -9.72 -0.30
C ALA A 101 -21.69 -11.08 -0.55
N THR A 102 -20.93 -12.11 -0.91
CA THR A 102 -21.45 -13.49 -1.10
C THR A 102 -21.88 -14.08 0.26
N VAL A 103 -21.00 -13.96 1.28
CA VAL A 103 -21.28 -14.47 2.65
C VAL A 103 -22.52 -13.82 3.27
N LEU A 104 -22.68 -12.52 3.05
CA LEU A 104 -23.73 -11.67 3.63
C LEU A 104 -24.84 -11.31 2.63
N SER A 105 -25.01 -12.07 1.54
CA SER A 105 -25.86 -11.73 0.39
C SER A 105 -27.31 -11.38 0.75
N LYS A 106 -27.83 -11.88 1.89
CA LYS A 106 -29.19 -11.61 2.38
C LYS A 106 -29.24 -10.44 3.40
N HIS A 107 -28.12 -9.80 3.69
CA HIS A 107 -27.99 -8.80 4.76
C HIS A 107 -27.22 -7.55 4.28
N PRO A 108 -27.69 -6.81 3.27
CA PRO A 108 -27.09 -5.53 2.87
C PRO A 108 -27.33 -4.45 3.97
N PRO A 109 -26.54 -3.35 3.94
CA PRO A 109 -25.44 -3.04 3.04
C PRO A 109 -24.20 -3.89 3.32
N PHE A 110 -23.38 -4.17 2.27
CA PHE A 110 -22.16 -4.96 2.45
C PHE A 110 -21.06 -4.13 3.07
N PRO A 111 -20.30 -4.70 4.03
CA PRO A 111 -19.24 -3.97 4.70
C PRO A 111 -18.07 -3.67 3.77
N ILE A 112 -17.44 -2.51 3.98
CA ILE A 112 -16.24 -2.05 3.28
C ILE A 112 -15.04 -2.24 4.19
N LEU A 113 -13.92 -2.70 3.64
CA LEU A 113 -12.68 -2.91 4.37
C LEU A 113 -11.86 -1.64 4.50
N THR A 114 -11.49 -1.31 5.73
CA THR A 114 -10.45 -0.30 6.04
C THR A 114 -9.15 -0.99 6.40
N VAL A 115 -8.09 -0.77 5.61
CA VAL A 115 -6.80 -1.45 5.74
C VAL A 115 -5.77 -0.63 6.51
N ALA A 116 -4.88 -1.29 7.25
CA ALA A 116 -3.80 -0.67 8.00
C ALA A 116 -2.78 0.06 7.09
N GLY A 117 -2.48 -0.52 5.94
CA GLY A 117 -1.60 0.07 4.94
C GLY A 117 -1.82 -0.54 3.57
N ARG A 118 -2.03 0.30 2.56
CA ARG A 118 -2.17 -0.16 1.18
C ARG A 118 -0.83 -0.71 0.70
N THR A 119 -0.86 -1.86 0.05
CA THR A 119 0.29 -2.43 -0.66
C THR A 119 0.17 -2.18 -2.16
N ASP A 120 1.31 -1.97 -2.82
CA ASP A 120 1.39 -1.78 -4.26
C ASP A 120 1.14 -3.11 -5.02
N ALA A 121 0.94 -3.03 -6.33
CA ALA A 121 0.82 -4.22 -7.18
C ALA A 121 2.05 -5.14 -7.04
N GLY A 122 1.81 -6.44 -6.86
CA GLY A 122 2.83 -7.45 -6.71
C GLY A 122 3.52 -7.51 -5.34
N VAL A 123 3.08 -6.72 -4.36
CA VAL A 123 3.59 -6.77 -2.97
C VAL A 123 2.81 -7.81 -2.18
N HIS A 124 3.52 -8.66 -1.45
CA HIS A 124 2.97 -9.71 -0.60
C HIS A 124 2.65 -9.21 0.81
N ALA A 125 1.91 -10.00 1.59
CA ALA A 125 1.74 -9.78 3.02
C ALA A 125 1.56 -11.10 3.77
N LEU A 126 2.19 -11.18 4.95
CA LEU A 126 1.95 -12.22 5.94
C LEU A 126 1.14 -11.70 7.13
N GLY A 127 1.16 -10.38 7.36
CA GLY A 127 0.52 -9.75 8.51
C GLY A 127 -0.21 -8.45 8.16
N GLN A 128 -0.97 -8.44 7.08
CA GLN A 128 -1.88 -7.33 6.78
C GLN A 128 -3.04 -7.32 7.77
N VAL A 129 -3.49 -6.14 8.15
CA VAL A 129 -4.64 -5.94 9.03
C VAL A 129 -5.66 -5.05 8.35
N ALA A 130 -6.92 -5.46 8.43
CA ALA A 130 -8.06 -4.64 8.05
C ALA A 130 -9.16 -4.68 9.12
N HIS A 131 -10.08 -3.72 9.10
CA HIS A 131 -11.31 -3.81 9.85
C HIS A 131 -12.52 -3.57 8.96
N LEU A 132 -13.65 -4.07 9.43
CA LEU A 132 -15.00 -3.81 8.90
C LEU A 132 -15.96 -3.68 10.05
N ASP A 133 -17.10 -3.04 9.79
CA ASP A 133 -18.18 -2.88 10.77
C ASP A 133 -19.36 -3.76 10.34
N LEU A 134 -19.82 -4.64 11.23
CA LEU A 134 -20.95 -5.55 11.02
C LEU A 134 -22.15 -5.13 11.84
N SER A 135 -23.33 -5.14 11.24
CA SER A 135 -24.59 -4.97 11.95
C SER A 135 -24.91 -6.21 12.81
N GLU A 136 -25.78 -6.05 13.80
CA GLU A 136 -26.24 -7.16 14.63
C GLU A 136 -26.88 -8.28 13.80
N THR A 137 -27.64 -7.93 12.76
CA THR A 137 -28.27 -8.89 11.85
C THR A 137 -27.25 -9.68 11.05
N GLN A 138 -26.15 -9.05 10.64
CA GLN A 138 -25.03 -9.71 9.95
C GLN A 138 -24.30 -10.65 10.89
N LEU A 139 -24.02 -10.23 12.12
CA LEU A 139 -23.39 -11.10 13.13
C LEU A 139 -24.24 -12.33 13.45
N LYS A 140 -25.55 -12.15 13.70
CA LYS A 140 -26.50 -13.27 13.91
C LYS A 140 -26.55 -14.22 12.70
N ALA A 141 -26.42 -13.72 11.48
CA ALA A 141 -26.38 -14.55 10.28
C ALA A 141 -25.11 -15.41 10.18
N LEU A 142 -24.03 -15.00 10.84
CA LEU A 142 -22.76 -15.75 10.91
C LEU A 142 -22.77 -16.84 11.98
N GLU A 143 -23.62 -16.78 13.00
CA GLU A 143 -23.73 -17.76 14.11
C GLU A 143 -24.35 -19.11 13.72
N ARG A 144 -24.63 -19.35 12.44
CA ARG A 144 -25.31 -20.57 11.97
C ARG A 144 -24.50 -21.83 12.27
N PRO A 145 -25.18 -22.93 12.71
CA PRO A 145 -24.51 -24.18 12.98
C PRO A 145 -23.84 -24.74 11.72
N HIS A 146 -22.66 -25.33 11.90
CA HIS A 146 -21.88 -25.95 10.82
C HIS A 146 -22.61 -27.17 10.25
N ARG A 147 -22.77 -27.21 8.90
CA ARG A 147 -23.37 -28.33 8.18
C ARG A 147 -22.29 -29.32 7.69
N GLY A 148 -21.49 -29.91 8.56
CA GLY A 148 -20.40 -30.80 8.15
C GLY A 148 -20.11 -31.91 9.15
N PRO A 149 -19.02 -32.71 8.96
CA PRO A 149 -18.66 -33.83 9.83
C PRO A 149 -18.51 -33.47 11.34
N ALA A 150 -18.32 -32.18 11.62
CA ALA A 150 -18.30 -31.65 12.97
C ALA A 150 -19.71 -31.25 13.49
N LYS A 151 -20.75 -32.02 13.15
CA LYS A 151 -22.11 -31.84 13.66
C LYS A 151 -22.10 -31.71 15.18
N GLY A 152 -22.54 -30.53 15.70
CA GLY A 152 -22.69 -30.26 17.15
C GLY A 152 -21.71 -29.23 17.69
N ARG A 153 -20.62 -28.87 17.01
CA ARG A 153 -19.77 -27.74 17.43
C ARG A 153 -20.39 -26.43 16.90
N LYS A 154 -20.87 -25.59 17.82
CA LYS A 154 -21.17 -24.18 17.49
C LYS A 154 -19.84 -23.49 17.21
N LEU A 155 -19.63 -23.08 15.96
CA LEU A 155 -18.55 -22.14 15.63
C LEU A 155 -18.99 -20.75 16.07
N ASP A 156 -18.04 -19.99 16.61
CA ASP A 156 -18.18 -18.57 16.82
C ASP A 156 -18.46 -17.85 15.48
N ALA A 157 -19.23 -16.77 15.50
CA ALA A 157 -19.58 -15.96 14.32
C ALA A 157 -18.34 -15.57 13.50
N LEU A 158 -17.24 -15.23 14.17
CA LEU A 158 -15.99 -14.77 13.51
C LEU A 158 -15.15 -15.93 12.98
N GLU A 159 -15.12 -17.08 13.66
CA GLU A 159 -14.57 -18.32 13.08
C GLU A 159 -15.32 -18.71 11.79
N ASN A 160 -16.65 -18.59 11.81
CA ASN A 160 -17.47 -18.84 10.64
C ASN A 160 -17.19 -17.84 9.51
N LEU A 161 -17.02 -16.56 9.83
CA LEU A 161 -16.67 -15.54 8.86
C LEU A 161 -15.37 -15.90 8.15
N SER A 162 -14.29 -16.15 8.90
CA SER A 162 -12.98 -16.52 8.34
C SER A 162 -13.08 -17.77 7.46
N LYS A 163 -13.73 -18.84 7.96
CA LYS A 163 -13.90 -20.08 7.20
C LYS A 163 -14.69 -19.89 5.91
N ARG A 164 -15.74 -19.07 5.93
CA ARG A 164 -16.56 -18.83 4.74
C ARG A 164 -15.82 -17.96 3.71
N LEU A 165 -15.09 -16.94 4.16
CA LEU A 165 -14.26 -16.11 3.28
C LEU A 165 -13.20 -16.98 2.59
N ASN A 166 -12.46 -17.78 3.35
CA ASN A 166 -11.43 -18.67 2.81
C ASN A 166 -12.03 -19.78 1.94
N GLY A 167 -13.24 -20.28 2.26
CA GLY A 167 -13.95 -21.26 1.44
C GLY A 167 -14.38 -20.70 0.08
N ILE A 168 -14.76 -19.43 0.00
CA ILE A 168 -15.09 -18.76 -1.27
C ILE A 168 -13.82 -18.51 -2.07
N ALA A 169 -12.74 -18.08 -1.42
CA ALA A 169 -11.45 -17.89 -2.05
C ALA A 169 -10.88 -19.20 -2.65
N GLY A 170 -11.19 -20.34 -2.02
CA GLY A 170 -10.77 -21.67 -2.48
C GLY A 170 -9.46 -22.17 -1.86
N LEU A 171 -9.21 -23.48 -1.98
CA LEU A 171 -8.07 -24.14 -1.35
C LEU A 171 -6.71 -23.73 -1.91
N SER A 172 -6.66 -23.23 -3.13
CA SER A 172 -5.44 -22.78 -3.81
C SER A 172 -5.38 -21.24 -3.92
N SER A 173 -6.14 -20.55 -3.06
CA SER A 173 -6.20 -19.09 -3.08
C SER A 173 -4.87 -18.44 -2.72
N ASP A 174 -4.59 -17.32 -3.38
CA ASP A 174 -3.48 -16.42 -3.10
C ASP A 174 -3.83 -15.34 -2.05
N VAL A 175 -5.03 -15.40 -1.43
CA VAL A 175 -5.43 -14.58 -0.28
C VAL A 175 -6.08 -15.45 0.79
N TYR A 176 -5.73 -15.20 2.06
CA TYR A 176 -6.22 -15.99 3.19
C TYR A 176 -6.46 -15.10 4.40
N VAL A 177 -7.64 -15.18 5.01
CA VAL A 177 -7.97 -14.57 6.30
C VAL A 177 -7.49 -15.52 7.40
N THR A 178 -6.38 -15.17 8.04
CA THR A 178 -5.75 -15.99 9.07
C THR A 178 -6.52 -15.97 10.39
N ARG A 179 -7.18 -14.82 10.67
CA ARG A 179 -7.98 -14.61 11.88
C ARG A 179 -9.03 -13.54 11.65
N ALA A 180 -10.21 -13.72 12.22
CA ALA A 180 -11.18 -12.67 12.50
C ALA A 180 -11.43 -12.58 14.01
N SER A 181 -11.48 -11.38 14.57
CA SER A 181 -11.71 -11.13 15.99
C SER A 181 -12.53 -9.86 16.20
N PHE A 182 -13.24 -9.75 17.30
CA PHE A 182 -13.81 -8.47 17.70
C PHE A 182 -12.67 -7.49 17.93
N ALA A 183 -12.83 -6.28 17.38
CA ALA A 183 -11.85 -5.24 17.60
C ALA A 183 -12.10 -4.57 18.97
N PRO A 184 -11.03 -4.22 19.71
CA PRO A 184 -11.16 -3.39 20.90
C PRO A 184 -11.78 -2.03 20.59
N ASP A 185 -12.33 -1.37 21.61
CA ASP A 185 -12.92 -0.06 21.47
C ASP A 185 -11.93 0.97 20.93
N GLY A 186 -12.38 1.80 20.00
CA GLY A 186 -11.54 2.81 19.37
C GLY A 186 -10.53 2.29 18.34
N PHE A 187 -10.50 0.97 18.09
CA PHE A 187 -9.59 0.40 17.07
C PHE A 187 -9.92 0.91 15.67
N ASP A 188 -8.89 1.42 15.00
CA ASP A 188 -8.89 1.72 13.57
C ASP A 188 -7.65 1.07 12.94
N ALA A 189 -7.85 0.15 12.01
CA ALA A 189 -6.73 -0.58 11.40
C ALA A 189 -5.66 0.36 10.81
N ARG A 190 -6.06 1.49 10.24
CA ARG A 190 -5.16 2.46 9.60
C ARG A 190 -4.55 3.45 10.60
N PHE A 191 -5.41 4.06 11.42
CA PHE A 191 -5.02 5.23 12.21
C PHE A 191 -4.55 4.87 13.62
N SER A 192 -4.96 3.73 14.18
CA SER A 192 -4.41 3.25 15.47
C SER A 192 -3.03 2.61 15.34
N ALA A 193 -2.57 2.28 14.14
CA ALA A 193 -1.27 1.63 13.95
C ALA A 193 -0.10 2.57 14.27
N ILE A 194 0.91 2.02 14.98
CA ILE A 194 2.12 2.74 15.40
C ILE A 194 3.34 2.44 14.54
N TRP A 195 3.39 1.27 13.93
CA TRP A 195 4.44 0.92 12.97
C TRP A 195 3.98 -0.16 11.98
N ARG A 196 4.75 -0.32 10.88
CA ARG A 196 4.66 -1.42 9.91
C ARG A 196 6.04 -1.99 9.71
N LYS A 197 6.13 -3.33 9.64
CA LYS A 197 7.39 -4.04 9.36
C LYS A 197 7.28 -4.74 8.02
N TYR A 198 8.29 -4.52 7.19
CA TYR A 198 8.45 -5.15 5.88
C TYR A 198 9.73 -5.94 5.81
N GLU A 199 9.73 -6.98 4.99
CA GLU A 199 10.90 -7.73 4.56
C GLU A 199 11.05 -7.59 3.05
N TYR A 200 12.30 -7.49 2.56
CA TYR A 200 12.59 -7.57 1.14
C TYR A 200 13.68 -8.62 0.90
N ARG A 201 13.42 -9.58 -0.01
CA ARG A 201 14.30 -10.72 -0.28
C ARG A 201 15.06 -10.53 -1.60
N VAL A 202 16.38 -10.73 -1.56
CA VAL A 202 17.27 -10.64 -2.73
C VAL A 202 18.19 -11.85 -2.77
N SER A 203 18.23 -12.53 -3.89
CA SER A 203 19.28 -13.50 -4.20
C SER A 203 20.28 -12.80 -5.14
N ASP A 204 21.43 -12.41 -4.62
CA ASP A 204 22.52 -11.81 -5.38
C ASP A 204 23.29 -12.87 -6.22
N ALA A 205 24.34 -12.48 -6.91
CA ALA A 205 25.10 -13.40 -7.75
C ALA A 205 25.78 -14.55 -6.97
N GLY A 206 26.01 -14.37 -5.66
CA GLY A 206 26.54 -15.39 -4.75
C GLY A 206 25.45 -16.24 -4.07
N GLY A 207 24.17 -15.91 -4.25
CA GLY A 207 23.05 -16.59 -3.63
C GLY A 207 22.40 -17.66 -4.53
N PRO A 208 21.51 -18.49 -3.96
CA PRO A 208 20.82 -19.53 -4.71
C PRO A 208 19.76 -18.94 -5.64
N ARG A 209 19.54 -19.57 -6.79
CA ARG A 209 18.44 -19.26 -7.70
C ARG A 209 17.41 -20.38 -7.67
N ASN A 210 16.59 -20.37 -6.59
CA ASN A 210 15.52 -21.33 -6.43
C ASN A 210 14.28 -20.90 -7.24
N PRO A 211 13.83 -21.68 -8.25
CA PRO A 211 12.66 -21.36 -9.04
C PRO A 211 11.36 -21.29 -8.22
N LEU A 212 11.27 -22.00 -7.09
CA LEU A 212 10.09 -21.97 -6.22
C LEU A 212 9.93 -20.60 -5.52
N ASP A 213 11.05 -19.90 -5.25
CA ASP A 213 11.05 -18.60 -4.61
C ASP A 213 11.03 -17.42 -5.58
N ARG A 214 10.98 -17.68 -6.90
CA ARG A 214 11.05 -16.64 -7.94
C ARG A 214 9.94 -15.57 -7.83
N GLY A 215 8.81 -15.90 -7.21
CA GLY A 215 7.70 -14.98 -6.96
C GLY A 215 7.95 -14.05 -5.79
N HIS A 216 8.80 -14.46 -4.83
CA HIS A 216 8.99 -13.78 -3.55
C HIS A 216 10.44 -13.28 -3.34
N THR A 217 11.34 -13.50 -4.31
CA THR A 217 12.75 -13.13 -4.20
C THR A 217 13.22 -12.44 -5.48
N LEU A 218 13.85 -11.28 -5.35
CA LEU A 218 14.52 -10.62 -6.45
C LEU A 218 15.83 -11.33 -6.76
N TRP A 219 16.00 -11.84 -7.98
CA TRP A 219 17.31 -12.30 -8.45
C TRP A 219 18.11 -11.12 -8.97
N TYR A 220 19.28 -10.91 -8.36
CA TYR A 220 20.13 -9.78 -8.65
C TYR A 220 21.43 -10.24 -9.31
N PRO A 221 21.94 -9.56 -10.37
CA PRO A 221 23.06 -10.09 -11.17
C PRO A 221 24.44 -9.88 -10.56
N SER A 222 24.61 -8.95 -9.60
CA SER A 222 25.88 -8.59 -8.98
C SER A 222 26.00 -9.22 -7.59
N ILE A 223 27.23 -9.44 -7.12
CA ILE A 223 27.53 -9.69 -5.70
C ILE A 223 27.35 -8.38 -4.93
N LEU A 224 26.72 -8.45 -3.77
CA LEU A 224 26.41 -7.28 -2.95
C LEU A 224 27.20 -7.30 -1.64
N ASP A 225 27.84 -6.18 -1.32
CA ASP A 225 28.52 -5.97 -0.04
C ASP A 225 27.50 -5.65 1.05
N VAL A 226 27.23 -6.64 1.92
CA VAL A 226 26.22 -6.54 2.99
C VAL A 226 26.64 -5.54 4.06
N GLU A 227 27.94 -5.40 4.35
CA GLU A 227 28.44 -4.45 5.35
C GLU A 227 28.26 -3.00 4.86
N ALA A 228 28.59 -2.73 3.62
CA ALA A 228 28.34 -1.44 2.99
C ALA A 228 26.84 -1.11 2.95
N MET A 229 25.99 -2.11 2.63
CA MET A 229 24.52 -1.95 2.65
C MET A 229 24.01 -1.63 4.05
N ASN A 230 24.52 -2.28 5.10
CA ASN A 230 24.15 -2.01 6.48
C ASN A 230 24.63 -0.63 6.95
N ALA A 231 25.82 -0.20 6.57
CA ALA A 231 26.30 1.16 6.85
C ALA A 231 25.37 2.21 6.22
N GLY A 232 24.93 1.95 4.97
CA GLY A 232 23.94 2.79 4.30
C GLY A 232 22.57 2.78 5.00
N ALA A 233 22.09 1.62 5.41
CA ALA A 233 20.81 1.45 6.09
C ALA A 233 20.80 2.18 7.45
N ALA A 234 21.86 2.04 8.24
CA ALA A 234 22.01 2.72 9.54
C ALA A 234 22.01 4.25 9.41
N ALA A 235 22.65 4.80 8.36
CA ALA A 235 22.68 6.23 8.10
C ALA A 235 21.33 6.85 7.68
N LEU A 236 20.35 6.00 7.34
CA LEU A 236 19.01 6.42 6.95
C LEU A 236 18.00 6.41 8.10
N LEU A 237 18.36 5.90 9.28
CA LEU A 237 17.44 5.84 10.42
C LEU A 237 17.03 7.22 10.91
N GLY A 238 15.84 7.31 11.50
CA GLY A 238 15.31 8.51 12.13
C GLY A 238 14.14 9.16 11.40
N LEU A 239 13.79 10.36 11.88
CA LEU A 239 12.72 11.19 11.33
C LEU A 239 13.26 12.06 10.20
N HIS A 240 12.78 11.82 8.99
CA HIS A 240 13.21 12.56 7.80
C HIS A 240 12.04 12.85 6.86
N ASP A 241 12.24 13.81 5.96
CA ASP A 241 11.41 13.97 4.78
C ASP A 241 11.90 13.01 3.68
N TRP A 242 11.08 12.04 3.34
CA TRP A 242 11.40 10.97 2.40
C TRP A 242 10.97 11.26 0.95
N ALA A 243 10.80 12.53 0.58
CA ALA A 243 10.33 12.88 -0.77
C ALA A 243 11.23 12.30 -1.88
N SER A 244 12.55 12.23 -1.66
CA SER A 244 13.51 11.60 -2.59
C SER A 244 13.25 10.11 -2.83
N PHE A 245 12.67 9.41 -1.84
CA PHE A 245 12.41 7.97 -1.84
C PHE A 245 10.94 7.62 -2.11
N CYS A 246 10.07 8.61 -2.31
CA CYS A 246 8.65 8.40 -2.48
C CYS A 246 8.18 8.80 -3.87
N LYS A 247 7.13 8.13 -4.35
CA LYS A 247 6.37 8.65 -5.48
C LYS A 247 5.55 9.84 -4.98
N PRO A 248 5.63 11.02 -5.62
CA PRO A 248 4.85 12.19 -5.23
C PRO A 248 3.34 11.91 -5.15
N ARG A 249 2.66 12.61 -4.24
CA ARG A 249 1.21 12.59 -4.07
C ARG A 249 0.73 14.02 -3.80
N ASP A 250 -0.47 14.31 -4.25
CA ASP A 250 -1.10 15.63 -4.08
C ASP A 250 -1.51 15.90 -2.62
N ILE A 251 -1.76 14.84 -1.84
CA ILE A 251 -2.24 14.93 -0.45
C ILE A 251 -1.38 14.05 0.47
N GLY A 252 -0.95 14.60 1.59
CA GLY A 252 -0.18 13.93 2.63
C GLY A 252 1.29 14.37 2.65
N THR A 253 1.98 14.06 3.74
CA THR A 253 3.39 14.38 3.91
C THR A 253 4.26 13.16 3.63
N SER A 254 5.51 13.39 3.24
CA SER A 254 6.57 12.36 3.11
C SER A 254 7.39 12.18 4.39
N ILE A 255 7.07 12.94 5.46
CA ILE A 255 7.79 12.91 6.74
C ILE A 255 7.43 11.64 7.52
N ARG A 256 8.43 10.76 7.74
CA ARG A 256 8.27 9.47 8.44
C ARG A 256 9.47 9.19 9.33
N THR A 257 9.24 8.41 10.38
CA THR A 257 10.31 7.90 11.23
C THR A 257 10.66 6.48 10.79
N LEU A 258 11.82 6.31 10.16
CA LEU A 258 12.40 5.00 9.90
C LEU A 258 13.05 4.50 11.19
N GLN A 259 12.43 3.48 11.82
CA GLN A 259 12.80 2.98 13.15
C GLN A 259 13.86 1.89 13.10
N GLU A 260 13.75 1.01 12.09
CA GLU A 260 14.69 -0.08 11.83
C GLU A 260 14.92 -0.21 10.34
N PHE A 261 16.18 -0.40 9.96
CA PHE A 261 16.54 -0.80 8.61
C PHE A 261 17.87 -1.51 8.65
N SER A 262 17.90 -2.78 8.24
CA SER A 262 19.10 -3.60 8.27
C SER A 262 19.06 -4.67 7.21
N TRP A 263 20.25 -5.22 6.89
CA TRP A 263 20.43 -6.33 5.98
C TRP A 263 21.10 -7.50 6.70
N ARG A 264 20.70 -8.70 6.35
CA ARG A 264 21.35 -9.94 6.77
C ARG A 264 21.38 -10.94 5.63
N ARG A 265 22.37 -11.81 5.62
CA ARG A 265 22.34 -12.99 4.77
C ARG A 265 21.84 -14.16 5.61
N SER A 266 20.78 -14.81 5.14
CA SER A 266 20.20 -16.00 5.78
C SER A 266 21.08 -17.23 5.53
N ASP A 267 20.85 -18.31 6.27
CA ASP A 267 21.62 -19.55 6.16
C ASP A 267 21.52 -20.19 4.75
N ASP A 268 20.42 -19.97 4.07
CA ASP A 268 20.20 -20.39 2.68
C ASP A 268 20.80 -19.42 1.64
N GLY A 269 21.56 -18.40 2.09
CA GLY A 269 22.29 -17.47 1.23
C GLY A 269 21.49 -16.29 0.67
N ILE A 270 20.21 -16.16 1.01
CA ILE A 270 19.36 -15.04 0.58
C ILE A 270 19.68 -13.79 1.41
N LEU A 271 19.79 -12.65 0.75
CA LEU A 271 19.87 -11.35 1.41
C LEU A 271 18.47 -10.88 1.80
N ILE A 272 18.31 -10.48 3.03
CA ILE A 272 17.04 -10.04 3.60
C ILE A 272 17.21 -8.64 4.16
N ALA A 273 16.43 -7.69 3.64
CA ALA A 273 16.26 -6.37 4.24
C ALA A 273 15.06 -6.38 5.17
N ASP A 274 15.25 -6.00 6.41
CA ASP A 274 14.19 -5.73 7.39
C ASP A 274 14.02 -4.22 7.51
N ALA A 275 12.78 -3.72 7.37
CA ALA A 275 12.48 -2.28 7.51
C ALA A 275 11.24 -2.08 8.38
N ARG A 276 11.33 -1.23 9.42
CA ARG A 276 10.21 -0.82 10.27
C ARG A 276 10.15 0.71 10.33
N ALA A 277 8.95 1.25 10.16
CA ALA A 277 8.67 2.68 10.27
C ALA A 277 7.26 2.91 10.84
N ASP A 278 7.01 4.11 11.34
CA ASP A 278 5.68 4.54 11.77
C ASP A 278 4.66 4.52 10.62
N ALA A 279 5.11 4.85 9.41
CA ALA A 279 4.40 4.66 8.16
C ALA A 279 5.40 4.68 6.99
N PHE A 280 4.97 4.21 5.83
CA PHE A 280 5.74 4.31 4.59
C PHE A 280 4.93 5.10 3.55
N CYS A 281 5.59 5.97 2.82
CA CYS A 281 5.01 6.58 1.63
C CYS A 281 5.15 5.66 0.41
N HIS A 282 4.47 6.00 -0.67
CA HIS A 282 4.37 5.15 -1.86
C HIS A 282 5.75 4.78 -2.42
N SER A 283 6.03 3.51 -2.54
CA SER A 283 7.30 2.90 -3.00
C SER A 283 8.52 3.12 -2.10
N MET A 284 8.37 3.69 -0.90
CA MET A 284 9.48 4.06 -0.02
C MET A 284 10.39 2.86 0.31
N VAL A 285 9.85 1.74 0.79
CA VAL A 285 10.67 0.56 1.13
C VAL A 285 11.48 0.09 -0.08
N ARG A 286 10.85 0.03 -1.25
CA ARG A 286 11.51 -0.39 -2.50
C ARG A 286 12.60 0.59 -2.95
N ALA A 287 12.44 1.87 -2.67
CA ALA A 287 13.45 2.90 -2.93
C ALA A 287 14.62 2.78 -1.95
N LEU A 288 14.34 2.58 -0.65
CA LEU A 288 15.36 2.35 0.39
C LEU A 288 16.23 1.13 0.05
N VAL A 289 15.60 0.01 -0.30
CA VAL A 289 16.28 -1.21 -0.74
C VAL A 289 17.12 -0.94 -1.98
N GLY A 290 16.59 -0.28 -2.99
CA GLY A 290 17.33 0.02 -4.22
C GLY A 290 18.52 0.95 -4.01
N ALA A 291 18.40 1.91 -3.09
CA ALA A 291 19.47 2.83 -2.72
C ALA A 291 20.60 2.12 -1.95
N THR A 292 20.25 1.26 -0.98
CA THR A 292 21.27 0.48 -0.25
C THR A 292 21.92 -0.59 -1.12
N ILE A 293 21.21 -1.20 -2.07
CA ILE A 293 21.82 -2.06 -3.11
C ILE A 293 22.85 -1.28 -3.92
N ALA A 294 22.56 -0.03 -4.31
CA ALA A 294 23.51 0.80 -5.04
C ALA A 294 24.78 1.09 -4.23
N VAL A 295 24.66 1.22 -2.90
CA VAL A 295 25.83 1.29 -2.00
C VAL A 295 26.57 -0.03 -1.98
N GLY A 296 25.89 -1.17 -1.85
CA GLY A 296 26.48 -2.50 -1.87
C GLY A 296 27.16 -2.90 -3.18
N GLU A 297 26.77 -2.27 -4.30
CA GLU A 297 27.46 -2.37 -5.60
C GLU A 297 28.66 -1.41 -5.72
N GLY A 298 28.87 -0.53 -4.74
CA GLY A 298 29.93 0.48 -4.81
C GLY A 298 29.66 1.62 -5.80
N ARG A 299 28.40 1.79 -6.27
CA ARG A 299 28.07 2.89 -7.23
C ARG A 299 28.22 4.27 -6.59
N PHE A 300 27.92 4.37 -5.31
CA PHE A 300 28.19 5.55 -4.47
C PHE A 300 28.29 5.14 -3.00
N GLY A 301 28.96 5.98 -2.20
CA GLY A 301 29.13 5.72 -0.77
C GLY A 301 28.00 6.26 0.09
N VAL A 302 28.02 5.91 1.39
CA VAL A 302 27.03 6.31 2.40
C VAL A 302 26.83 7.83 2.45
N LYS A 303 27.91 8.63 2.32
CA LYS A 303 27.81 10.11 2.30
C LYS A 303 26.87 10.59 1.18
N ARG A 304 26.99 10.02 -0.03
CA ARG A 304 26.11 10.40 -1.15
C ARG A 304 24.69 9.94 -0.91
N LEU A 305 24.47 8.78 -0.32
CA LEU A 305 23.15 8.28 0.05
C LEU A 305 22.42 9.26 0.99
N VAL A 306 23.11 9.76 2.03
CA VAL A 306 22.56 10.75 2.95
C VAL A 306 22.24 12.06 2.22
N GLN A 307 23.13 12.55 1.37
CA GLN A 307 22.87 13.75 0.55
C GLN A 307 21.61 13.58 -0.31
N LEU A 308 21.45 12.43 -0.99
CA LEU A 308 20.26 12.13 -1.81
C LEU A 308 18.96 12.15 -0.98
N ARG A 309 19.02 11.71 0.29
CA ARG A 309 17.88 11.84 1.20
C ARG A 309 17.56 13.31 1.46
N ASP A 310 18.57 14.11 1.79
CA ASP A 310 18.43 15.50 2.23
C ASP A 310 18.10 16.47 1.09
N GLU A 311 18.37 16.09 -0.16
CA GLU A 311 17.98 16.84 -1.37
C GLU A 311 16.46 16.94 -1.57
N ILE A 312 15.66 16.08 -0.92
CA ILE A 312 14.19 16.07 -0.98
C ILE A 312 13.63 16.04 -2.44
N THR A 313 14.48 15.68 -3.38
CA THR A 313 14.17 15.62 -4.82
C THR A 313 14.38 14.22 -5.33
N ARG A 314 13.45 13.75 -6.16
CA ARG A 314 13.55 12.41 -6.75
C ARG A 314 14.80 12.31 -7.63
N THR A 315 15.58 11.26 -7.38
CA THR A 315 16.83 10.99 -8.10
C THR A 315 16.70 9.78 -9.01
N SER A 316 17.56 9.71 -10.04
CA SER A 316 17.78 8.54 -10.89
C SER A 316 19.05 7.75 -10.52
N GLU A 317 19.81 8.19 -9.49
CA GLU A 317 21.08 7.56 -9.10
C GLU A 317 20.90 6.13 -8.55
N PHE A 318 19.70 5.80 -8.08
CA PHE A 318 19.33 4.42 -7.75
C PHE A 318 17.99 4.04 -8.36
N LYS A 319 17.77 2.75 -8.55
CA LYS A 319 16.52 2.21 -9.09
C LYS A 319 15.61 1.75 -7.96
N VAL A 320 14.32 2.07 -8.06
CA VAL A 320 13.29 1.45 -7.20
C VAL A 320 13.18 -0.02 -7.59
N VAL A 321 13.46 -0.93 -6.66
CA VAL A 321 13.43 -2.37 -6.94
C VAL A 321 12.01 -2.88 -7.22
N PRO A 322 11.85 -4.00 -7.96
CA PRO A 322 10.56 -4.63 -8.21
C PRO A 322 9.79 -4.96 -6.92
N SER A 323 8.46 -5.05 -7.00
CA SER A 323 7.60 -5.37 -5.85
C SER A 323 7.73 -6.81 -5.37
N LYS A 324 8.05 -7.75 -6.24
CA LYS A 324 8.01 -9.19 -5.99
C LYS A 324 8.84 -9.71 -4.80
N GLY A 325 9.86 -8.97 -4.37
CA GLY A 325 10.65 -9.34 -3.18
C GLY A 325 10.08 -8.78 -1.88
N LEU A 326 9.06 -7.92 -1.95
CA LEU A 326 8.55 -7.17 -0.80
C LEU A 326 7.34 -7.86 -0.15
N ALA A 327 7.40 -8.06 1.16
CA ALA A 327 6.29 -8.55 1.96
C ALA A 327 6.06 -7.68 3.20
N LEU A 328 4.80 -7.32 3.47
CA LEU A 328 4.37 -6.76 4.75
C LEU A 328 4.29 -7.89 5.78
N LEU A 329 5.17 -7.89 6.77
CA LEU A 329 5.23 -8.93 7.78
C LEU A 329 4.28 -8.69 8.94
N GLN A 330 4.17 -7.44 9.39
CA GLN A 330 3.43 -7.12 10.59
C GLN A 330 3.01 -5.65 10.65
N VAL A 331 1.88 -5.40 11.32
CA VAL A 331 1.41 -4.07 11.71
C VAL A 331 1.32 -4.03 13.22
N GLY A 332 1.98 -3.05 13.85
CA GLY A 332 1.96 -2.87 15.31
C GLY A 332 0.91 -1.86 15.74
N TYR A 333 0.28 -2.15 16.87
CA TYR A 333 -0.71 -1.30 17.53
C TYR A 333 -0.29 -1.05 18.98
N PRO A 334 -0.70 0.07 19.59
CA PRO A 334 -0.50 0.27 21.02
C PRO A 334 -1.42 -0.65 21.84
N PRO A 335 -1.30 -0.66 23.18
CA PRO A 335 -2.28 -1.27 24.07
C PRO A 335 -3.73 -0.79 23.80
N ASP A 336 -4.71 -1.62 24.14
CA ASP A 336 -6.11 -1.39 23.74
C ASP A 336 -6.68 -0.06 24.27
N ASP A 337 -6.31 0.38 25.44
CA ASP A 337 -6.69 1.65 26.07
C ASP A 337 -6.16 2.91 25.33
N GLN A 338 -5.14 2.76 24.50
CA GLN A 338 -4.51 3.84 23.74
C GLN A 338 -4.96 3.91 22.27
N LEU A 339 -5.72 2.94 21.78
CA LEU A 339 -6.10 2.82 20.36
C LEU A 339 -6.85 4.04 19.84
N ALA A 340 -7.85 4.52 20.60
CA ALA A 340 -8.66 5.69 20.22
C ALA A 340 -7.83 6.97 20.17
N ALA A 341 -7.02 7.21 21.21
CA ALA A 341 -6.15 8.39 21.29
C ALA A 341 -5.13 8.38 20.13
N ARG A 342 -4.53 7.21 19.84
CA ARG A 342 -3.61 7.06 18.71
C ARG A 342 -4.28 7.32 17.38
N ALA A 343 -5.49 6.84 17.17
CA ALA A 343 -6.24 7.09 15.94
C ALA A 343 -6.51 8.58 15.71
N LEU A 344 -6.87 9.33 16.75
CA LEU A 344 -7.04 10.78 16.68
C LEU A 344 -5.73 11.50 16.36
N GLN A 345 -4.65 11.18 17.05
CA GLN A 345 -3.32 11.74 16.82
C GLN A 345 -2.84 11.52 15.38
N THR A 346 -3.05 10.32 14.85
CA THR A 346 -2.57 9.96 13.50
C THR A 346 -3.37 10.65 12.38
N ARG A 347 -4.62 11.05 12.63
CA ARG A 347 -5.42 11.84 11.67
C ARG A 347 -4.93 13.28 11.53
N ALA A 348 -4.23 13.82 12.53
CA ALA A 348 -3.59 15.12 12.43
C ALA A 348 -2.48 15.10 11.38
N ILE A 349 -2.39 16.17 10.58
CA ILE A 349 -1.36 16.34 9.55
C ILE A 349 -0.07 16.77 10.25
N ARG A 350 1.03 16.04 10.01
CA ARG A 350 2.35 16.47 10.50
C ARG A 350 2.75 17.80 9.85
N PRO A 351 3.22 18.78 10.65
CA PRO A 351 3.79 19.99 10.09
C PRO A 351 5.08 19.67 9.31
N PRO A 352 5.49 20.53 8.36
CA PRO A 352 6.80 20.43 7.73
C PRO A 352 7.92 20.44 8.78
N LEU A 353 9.03 19.74 8.51
CA LEU A 353 10.22 19.82 9.36
C LEU A 353 10.85 21.20 9.17
N ASP A 354 11.10 21.90 10.28
CA ASP A 354 11.89 23.13 10.24
C ASP A 354 13.31 22.80 9.77
N ARG A 355 13.73 23.44 8.69
CA ARG A 355 15.05 23.23 8.08
C ARG A 355 16.22 23.78 8.92
N GLY A 356 15.97 24.26 10.13
CA GLY A 356 16.94 24.88 11.01
C GLY A 356 17.13 24.26 12.39
N GLY A 357 16.39 23.22 12.77
CA GLY A 357 16.52 22.64 14.11
C GLY A 357 16.03 21.20 14.18
N TYR A 358 16.85 20.35 14.76
CA TYR A 358 16.40 19.06 15.28
C TYR A 358 15.44 19.34 16.43
N VAL A 359 14.15 19.08 16.26
CA VAL A 359 13.25 18.96 17.39
C VAL A 359 13.50 17.58 18.00
N GLU A 360 14.23 17.57 19.09
CA GLU A 360 14.34 16.40 19.97
C GLU A 360 12.92 16.08 20.45
N LEU A 361 12.34 15.00 19.90
CA LEU A 361 11.07 14.48 20.40
C LEU A 361 11.37 13.84 21.75
N THR A 362 11.11 14.56 22.84
CA THR A 362 11.03 13.98 24.18
C THR A 362 10.10 12.77 24.14
N HIS A 363 10.63 11.62 24.51
CA HIS A 363 9.86 10.39 24.69
C HIS A 363 8.77 10.64 25.74
N PRO A 364 7.56 10.09 25.59
CA PRO A 364 6.49 10.24 26.59
C PRO A 364 6.76 9.53 27.94
N HIS A 365 7.99 9.09 28.19
CA HIS A 365 8.40 8.44 29.43
C HIS A 365 9.09 9.37 30.44
N ASP A 366 9.25 10.69 30.13
CA ASP A 366 9.90 11.65 31.03
C ASP A 366 8.90 12.60 31.74
N LEU A 367 7.65 12.18 31.89
CA LEU A 367 6.70 12.86 32.77
C LEU A 367 6.29 11.88 33.89
N ASP A 368 7.04 11.92 34.98
CA ASP A 368 6.61 11.47 36.32
C ASP A 368 5.44 12.32 36.85
#